data_c7835d91dfe775bb2ebbebe9886a2a2d
#
_entry.id   c7835d91dfe775bb2ebbebe9886a2a2d
#
_cell.length_a   1.000
_cell.length_b   1.000
_cell.length_c   1.000
_cell.angle_alpha   90.00
_cell.angle_beta   90.00
_cell.angle_gamma   90.00
#
_symmetry.space_group_name_H-M   'P 1'
#
loop_
_entity.id
_entity.type
_entity.pdbx_description
1 polymer ?
#
loop_
_entity_poly.entity_id
_entity_poly.type
_entity_poly.pdbx_seq_one_letter_code
_entity_poly.pdbx_strand_id
1 'polypeptide(L)'
;MILIIDDDSAVRSSLSFMLKRAGYEAQTVPGPREAMEVVRSVAPDLILMDMNFTLSTTGEEGLTLLKQVKIFRPETPVILMTAWGSIQLAVQGMQAGAFDFITKPWNNAALLQRIETALQLSGTPQEPTQEQGDSFDRSHIIGRSQGLMDVLNTIARIAKTNASVLITGESGTGKELIAEAIHINSQRAKHPFVKGNLGGISQSLFESEMFGHKKGAFTDASADRIGRFEMANKGTIFLDEIGDLDPSCQVKLLRVLQDQTFEVLGDSRPRKTDIRVVSATNADLRKMVGERTFREDLFYRINLITVKLPALRERREDIPLLARHFADRQAVTNGLPRTEFSADALQFLSRLPYPGNIRELKNLVERTILVSGKPLLDASDFDAQYIRHDDARVTEGAALAGMTLDEIERQTILQALDRYKGNLSQVATALGISRAALYRRLEKYNITM
;
A
#
# COMPACT_ATOMS: atom_id res chain seq x y z
N MET A 1 15.66 -16.73 -24.48
CA MET A 1 17.12 -16.37 -24.40
C MET A 1 17.29 -15.12 -23.54
N ILE A 2 18.22 -15.14 -22.58
CA ILE A 2 18.55 -13.99 -21.71
C ILE A 2 19.80 -13.30 -22.27
N LEU A 3 19.73 -12.00 -22.51
CA LEU A 3 20.86 -11.19 -22.97
C LEU A 3 21.60 -10.59 -21.77
N ILE A 4 22.90 -10.82 -21.66
CA ILE A 4 23.77 -10.25 -20.61
C ILE A 4 24.66 -9.19 -21.27
N ILE A 5 24.61 -7.97 -20.73
CA ILE A 5 25.39 -6.82 -21.21
C ILE A 5 26.25 -6.30 -20.05
N ASP A 6 27.56 -6.51 -20.13
CA ASP A 6 28.51 -6.12 -19.09
C ASP A 6 29.89 -6.02 -19.75
N ASP A 7 30.73 -5.06 -19.41
CA ASP A 7 32.07 -4.89 -19.97
C ASP A 7 33.07 -5.87 -19.35
N ASP A 8 32.82 -6.33 -18.12
CA ASP A 8 33.66 -7.31 -17.43
C ASP A 8 33.38 -8.74 -17.94
N SER A 9 34.39 -9.34 -18.57
CA SER A 9 34.31 -10.70 -19.08
C SER A 9 34.11 -11.76 -17.99
N ALA A 10 34.62 -11.52 -16.77
CA ALA A 10 34.47 -12.46 -15.65
C ALA A 10 33.03 -12.46 -15.15
N VAL A 11 32.42 -11.29 -15.08
CA VAL A 11 30.99 -11.14 -14.74
C VAL A 11 30.11 -11.83 -15.78
N ARG A 12 30.34 -11.58 -17.09
CA ARG A 12 29.61 -12.23 -18.17
C ARG A 12 29.72 -13.76 -18.11
N SER A 13 30.92 -14.28 -17.90
CA SER A 13 31.17 -15.73 -17.82
C SER A 13 30.46 -16.35 -16.60
N SER A 14 30.53 -15.69 -15.44
CA SER A 14 29.90 -16.13 -14.21
C SER A 14 28.38 -16.18 -14.34
N LEU A 15 27.77 -15.12 -14.87
CA LEU A 15 26.34 -15.04 -15.11
C LEU A 15 25.87 -16.07 -16.15
N SER A 16 26.62 -16.22 -17.28
CA SER A 16 26.29 -17.21 -18.30
C SER A 16 26.33 -18.64 -17.73
N PHE A 17 27.33 -18.96 -16.91
CA PHE A 17 27.43 -20.26 -16.25
C PHE A 17 26.27 -20.51 -15.28
N MET A 18 25.96 -19.51 -14.44
CA MET A 18 24.86 -19.58 -13.49
C MET A 18 23.51 -19.79 -14.19
N LEU A 19 23.24 -19.03 -15.26
CA LEU A 19 21.99 -19.12 -16.02
C LEU A 19 21.84 -20.46 -16.73
N LYS A 20 22.90 -20.95 -17.37
CA LYS A 20 22.93 -22.28 -18.02
C LYS A 20 22.65 -23.39 -17.01
N ARG A 21 23.24 -23.31 -15.81
CA ARG A 21 22.96 -24.27 -14.72
C ARG A 21 21.51 -24.22 -14.24
N ALA A 22 20.89 -23.06 -14.32
CA ALA A 22 19.47 -22.88 -14.00
C ALA A 22 18.50 -23.20 -15.17
N GLY A 23 19.03 -23.68 -16.30
CA GLY A 23 18.24 -24.11 -17.47
C GLY A 23 17.88 -22.97 -18.44
N TYR A 24 18.49 -21.79 -18.31
CA TYR A 24 18.25 -20.65 -19.19
C TYR A 24 19.30 -20.60 -20.31
N GLU A 25 18.85 -20.29 -21.53
CA GLU A 25 19.74 -19.93 -22.63
C GLU A 25 20.20 -18.47 -22.46
N ALA A 26 21.51 -18.25 -22.51
CA ALA A 26 22.12 -16.94 -22.31
C ALA A 26 23.07 -16.57 -23.41
N GLN A 27 22.98 -15.34 -23.91
CA GLN A 27 23.91 -14.69 -24.82
C GLN A 27 24.57 -13.51 -24.10
N THR A 28 25.88 -13.31 -24.35
CA THR A 28 26.66 -12.26 -23.70
C THR A 28 27.22 -11.28 -24.73
N VAL A 29 27.21 -9.98 -24.40
CA VAL A 29 27.80 -8.91 -25.21
C VAL A 29 28.58 -7.93 -24.32
N PRO A 30 29.68 -7.32 -24.81
CA PRO A 30 30.56 -6.50 -23.97
C PRO A 30 30.08 -5.06 -23.80
N GLY A 31 29.15 -4.57 -24.61
CA GLY A 31 28.80 -3.15 -24.56
C GLY A 31 27.53 -2.76 -25.32
N PRO A 32 27.20 -1.45 -25.31
CA PRO A 32 25.96 -0.93 -25.86
C PRO A 32 25.76 -1.17 -27.35
N ARG A 33 26.84 -1.11 -28.14
CA ARG A 33 26.75 -1.26 -29.62
C ARG A 33 26.31 -2.67 -29.98
N GLU A 34 27.02 -3.66 -29.50
CA GLU A 34 26.72 -5.07 -29.73
C GLU A 34 25.36 -5.46 -29.14
N ALA A 35 25.01 -4.88 -27.98
CA ALA A 35 23.70 -5.07 -27.38
C ALA A 35 22.57 -4.65 -28.30
N MET A 36 22.68 -3.47 -28.92
CA MET A 36 21.65 -2.97 -29.85
C MET A 36 21.57 -3.77 -31.15
N GLU A 37 22.67 -4.37 -31.61
CA GLU A 37 22.65 -5.28 -32.74
C GLU A 37 21.82 -6.54 -32.42
N VAL A 38 22.02 -7.12 -31.24
CA VAL A 38 21.26 -8.29 -30.79
C VAL A 38 19.78 -7.92 -30.54
N VAL A 39 19.49 -6.83 -29.86
CA VAL A 39 18.11 -6.39 -29.56
C VAL A 39 17.30 -6.14 -30.84
N ARG A 40 17.95 -5.69 -31.91
CA ARG A 40 17.28 -5.47 -33.21
C ARG A 40 17.05 -6.77 -33.98
N SER A 41 18.00 -7.70 -33.95
CA SER A 41 17.97 -8.95 -34.72
C SER A 41 17.20 -10.08 -33.98
N VAL A 42 17.34 -10.17 -32.67
CA VAL A 42 16.70 -11.18 -31.83
C VAL A 42 15.90 -10.50 -30.74
N ALA A 43 14.72 -10.99 -30.41
CA ALA A 43 13.95 -10.50 -29.26
C ALA A 43 14.37 -11.27 -28.02
N PRO A 44 15.19 -10.71 -27.12
CA PRO A 44 15.52 -11.38 -25.86
C PRO A 44 14.29 -11.40 -24.93
N ASP A 45 14.11 -12.49 -24.20
CA ASP A 45 13.03 -12.62 -23.22
C ASP A 45 13.28 -11.76 -21.96
N LEU A 46 14.58 -11.51 -21.66
CA LEU A 46 15.03 -10.68 -20.56
C LEU A 46 16.44 -10.16 -20.84
N ILE A 47 16.76 -8.97 -20.34
CA ILE A 47 18.08 -8.35 -20.42
C ILE A 47 18.64 -8.10 -19.02
N LEU A 48 19.84 -8.61 -18.74
CA LEU A 48 20.67 -8.20 -17.62
C LEU A 48 21.66 -7.15 -18.13
N MET A 49 21.62 -5.94 -17.59
CA MET A 49 22.38 -4.81 -18.14
C MET A 49 23.20 -4.12 -17.05
N ASP A 50 24.50 -4.01 -17.25
CA ASP A 50 25.33 -3.14 -16.42
C ASP A 50 25.01 -1.66 -16.67
N MET A 51 25.17 -0.85 -15.65
CA MET A 51 24.98 0.60 -15.72
C MET A 51 26.21 1.34 -16.24
N ASN A 52 27.41 0.77 -16.12
CA ASN A 52 28.67 1.40 -16.50
C ASN A 52 29.44 0.49 -17.47
N PHE A 53 29.78 0.99 -18.66
CA PHE A 53 30.51 0.25 -19.70
C PHE A 53 31.91 0.82 -19.95
N THR A 54 32.26 1.91 -19.27
CA THR A 54 33.58 2.54 -19.33
C THR A 54 34.08 2.86 -17.92
N LEU A 55 35.32 3.34 -17.82
CA LEU A 55 35.90 3.77 -16.54
C LEU A 55 35.14 4.94 -15.88
N SER A 56 34.21 5.57 -16.59
CA SER A 56 33.32 6.57 -16.01
C SER A 56 32.20 5.90 -15.21
N THR A 57 32.11 6.19 -13.93
CA THR A 57 31.11 5.60 -13.00
C THR A 57 29.80 6.41 -12.98
N THR A 58 29.50 7.19 -14.01
CA THR A 58 28.32 8.10 -14.05
C THR A 58 27.00 7.37 -14.34
N GLY A 59 27.02 6.15 -14.92
CA GLY A 59 25.83 5.37 -15.25
C GLY A 59 25.00 5.93 -16.43
N GLU A 60 25.44 7.04 -17.05
CA GLU A 60 24.73 7.66 -18.17
C GLU A 60 24.65 6.76 -19.41
N GLU A 61 25.67 5.93 -19.60
CA GLU A 61 25.73 4.99 -20.72
C GLU A 61 24.65 3.90 -20.59
N GLY A 62 24.51 3.31 -19.40
CA GLY A 62 23.48 2.30 -19.12
C GLY A 62 22.08 2.88 -19.23
N LEU A 63 21.84 4.11 -18.72
CA LEU A 63 20.57 4.79 -18.87
C LEU A 63 20.21 5.09 -20.34
N THR A 64 21.20 5.48 -21.12
CA THR A 64 21.02 5.75 -22.54
C THR A 64 20.67 4.47 -23.30
N LEU A 65 21.40 3.38 -23.00
CA LEU A 65 21.13 2.06 -23.59
C LEU A 65 19.75 1.56 -23.20
N LEU A 66 19.37 1.68 -21.92
CA LEU A 66 18.05 1.30 -21.44
C LEU A 66 16.92 2.00 -22.23
N LYS A 67 17.02 3.32 -22.39
CA LYS A 67 16.05 4.09 -23.19
C LYS A 67 15.97 3.60 -24.64
N GLN A 68 17.11 3.33 -25.25
CA GLN A 68 17.16 2.78 -26.62
C GLN A 68 16.51 1.39 -26.69
N VAL A 69 16.84 0.49 -25.76
CA VAL A 69 16.22 -0.85 -25.66
C VAL A 69 14.70 -0.72 -25.53
N LYS A 70 14.21 0.17 -24.65
CA LYS A 70 12.78 0.36 -24.41
C LYS A 70 12.03 0.97 -25.61
N ILE A 71 12.70 1.70 -26.49
CA ILE A 71 12.13 2.17 -27.76
C ILE A 71 11.91 0.98 -28.73
N PHE A 72 12.87 0.06 -28.84
CA PHE A 72 12.80 -1.06 -29.78
C PHE A 72 12.01 -2.26 -29.23
N ARG A 73 12.09 -2.48 -27.91
CA ARG A 73 11.49 -3.63 -27.20
C ARG A 73 10.86 -3.16 -25.89
N PRO A 74 9.73 -2.46 -25.91
CA PRO A 74 9.10 -1.89 -24.72
C PRO A 74 8.72 -2.97 -23.69
N GLU A 75 8.29 -4.15 -24.17
CA GLU A 75 7.82 -5.24 -23.29
C GLU A 75 8.96 -6.09 -22.70
N THR A 76 10.17 -6.07 -23.29
CA THR A 76 11.29 -6.87 -22.76
C THR A 76 11.72 -6.33 -21.41
N PRO A 77 11.69 -7.15 -20.34
CA PRO A 77 12.14 -6.74 -19.03
C PRO A 77 13.66 -6.55 -18.99
N VAL A 78 14.10 -5.47 -18.36
CA VAL A 78 15.51 -5.15 -18.16
C VAL A 78 15.79 -5.09 -16.67
N ILE A 79 16.70 -5.93 -16.18
CA ILE A 79 17.23 -5.88 -14.82
C ILE A 79 18.58 -5.18 -14.86
N LEU A 80 18.71 -4.07 -14.16
CA LEU A 80 19.93 -3.29 -14.09
C LEU A 80 20.90 -3.89 -13.04
N MET A 81 22.18 -3.94 -13.37
CA MET A 81 23.25 -4.33 -12.45
C MET A 81 24.08 -3.08 -12.12
N THR A 82 24.29 -2.78 -10.83
CA THR A 82 24.97 -1.55 -10.41
C THR A 82 25.94 -1.83 -9.26
N ALA A 83 27.02 -1.04 -9.17
CA ALA A 83 27.95 -1.12 -8.06
C ALA A 83 27.38 -0.48 -6.78
N TRP A 84 27.89 -0.86 -5.62
CA TRP A 84 27.58 -0.25 -4.33
C TRP A 84 27.84 1.26 -4.38
N GLY A 85 26.83 2.06 -4.03
CA GLY A 85 26.91 3.53 -4.04
C GLY A 85 26.12 4.22 -5.18
N SER A 86 25.65 3.47 -6.19
CA SER A 86 24.91 4.01 -7.33
C SER A 86 23.37 3.84 -7.21
N ILE A 87 22.82 3.89 -6.00
CA ILE A 87 21.38 3.76 -5.76
C ILE A 87 20.60 4.82 -6.57
N GLN A 88 21.16 6.01 -6.67
CA GLN A 88 20.55 7.11 -7.44
C GLN A 88 20.44 6.77 -8.95
N LEU A 89 21.41 6.07 -9.51
CA LEU A 89 21.39 5.58 -10.89
C LEU A 89 20.38 4.44 -11.09
N ALA A 90 20.29 3.52 -10.12
CA ALA A 90 19.26 2.47 -10.14
C ALA A 90 17.85 3.08 -10.16
N VAL A 91 17.62 4.13 -9.37
CA VAL A 91 16.36 4.88 -9.34
C VAL A 91 16.06 5.52 -10.71
N GLN A 92 17.03 6.19 -11.32
CA GLN A 92 16.87 6.77 -12.66
C GLN A 92 16.58 5.69 -13.71
N GLY A 93 17.19 4.51 -13.58
CA GLY A 93 16.91 3.36 -14.42
C GLY A 93 15.47 2.86 -14.27
N MET A 94 14.97 2.77 -13.04
CA MET A 94 13.55 2.41 -12.80
C MET A 94 12.59 3.43 -13.39
N GLN A 95 12.89 4.74 -13.27
CA GLN A 95 12.10 5.80 -13.90
C GLN A 95 12.15 5.73 -15.44
N ALA A 96 13.27 5.26 -16.01
CA ALA A 96 13.44 5.06 -17.45
C ALA A 96 12.82 3.74 -17.97
N GLY A 97 12.14 2.96 -17.11
CA GLY A 97 11.39 1.77 -17.48
C GLY A 97 12.14 0.45 -17.27
N ALA A 98 13.20 0.40 -16.47
CA ALA A 98 13.77 -0.88 -16.03
C ALA A 98 12.73 -1.68 -15.24
N PHE A 99 12.83 -3.01 -15.31
CA PHE A 99 11.96 -3.91 -14.55
C PHE A 99 12.40 -3.99 -13.08
N ASP A 100 13.69 -4.12 -12.82
CA ASP A 100 14.28 -4.18 -11.48
C ASP A 100 15.77 -3.80 -11.53
N PHE A 101 16.41 -3.71 -10.37
CA PHE A 101 17.85 -3.53 -10.28
C PHE A 101 18.47 -4.45 -9.20
N ILE A 102 19.75 -4.77 -9.36
CA ILE A 102 20.52 -5.55 -8.40
C ILE A 102 21.90 -4.91 -8.19
N THR A 103 22.38 -4.91 -6.93
CA THR A 103 23.71 -4.39 -6.59
C THR A 103 24.79 -5.46 -6.70
N LYS A 104 25.95 -5.10 -7.24
CA LYS A 104 27.16 -5.94 -7.24
C LYS A 104 27.88 -5.80 -5.88
N PRO A 105 28.32 -6.87 -5.20
CA PRO A 105 28.08 -8.27 -5.51
C PRO A 105 26.65 -8.70 -5.12
N TRP A 106 26.07 -9.61 -5.88
CA TRP A 106 24.73 -10.13 -5.65
C TRP A 106 24.71 -11.55 -5.07
N ASN A 107 23.55 -11.92 -4.53
CA ASN A 107 23.26 -13.30 -4.18
C ASN A 107 22.64 -14.01 -5.41
N ASN A 108 23.23 -15.13 -5.83
CA ASN A 108 22.76 -15.85 -7.03
C ASN A 108 21.30 -16.32 -6.92
N ALA A 109 20.86 -16.78 -5.75
CA ALA A 109 19.47 -17.19 -5.56
C ALA A 109 18.49 -16.01 -5.70
N ALA A 110 18.85 -14.84 -5.16
CA ALA A 110 18.06 -13.62 -5.29
C ALA A 110 17.99 -13.12 -6.74
N LEU A 111 19.10 -13.22 -7.50
CA LEU A 111 19.11 -12.84 -8.92
C LEU A 111 18.26 -13.79 -9.75
N LEU A 112 18.37 -15.10 -9.57
CA LEU A 112 17.56 -16.09 -10.28
C LEU A 112 16.07 -15.91 -9.99
N GLN A 113 15.70 -15.62 -8.76
CA GLN A 113 14.32 -15.33 -8.39
C GLN A 113 13.76 -14.09 -9.11
N ARG A 114 14.55 -13.03 -9.28
CA ARG A 114 14.16 -11.83 -10.01
C ARG A 114 14.01 -12.08 -11.50
N ILE A 115 14.91 -12.88 -12.07
CA ILE A 115 14.85 -13.30 -13.48
C ILE A 115 13.57 -14.11 -13.72
N GLU A 116 13.28 -15.09 -12.87
CA GLU A 116 12.07 -15.89 -12.95
C GLU A 116 10.81 -15.02 -12.86
N THR A 117 10.77 -14.10 -11.89
CA THR A 117 9.68 -13.13 -11.75
C THR A 117 9.50 -12.28 -13.01
N ALA A 118 10.60 -11.77 -13.57
CA ALA A 118 10.56 -10.94 -14.77
C ALA A 118 10.01 -11.72 -15.98
N LEU A 119 10.46 -12.94 -16.19
CA LEU A 119 10.00 -13.80 -17.29
C LEU A 119 8.53 -14.19 -17.16
N GLN A 120 8.07 -14.51 -15.94
CA GLN A 120 6.67 -14.84 -15.68
C GLN A 120 5.71 -13.66 -15.93
N LEU A 121 6.17 -12.44 -15.68
CA LEU A 121 5.36 -11.23 -15.85
C LEU A 121 5.35 -10.68 -17.29
N SER A 122 6.38 -11.01 -18.08
CA SER A 122 6.55 -10.53 -19.47
C SER A 122 5.96 -11.49 -20.51
N GLY A 123 5.56 -12.71 -20.12
CA GLY A 123 4.85 -13.63 -21.00
C GLY A 123 3.57 -12.99 -21.51
N THR A 124 3.36 -13.03 -22.83
CA THR A 124 2.16 -12.54 -23.54
C THR A 124 0.91 -13.02 -22.79
N PRO A 125 -0.13 -12.17 -22.66
CA PRO A 125 -1.41 -12.64 -22.15
C PRO A 125 -1.90 -13.78 -23.06
N GLN A 126 -1.72 -15.01 -22.67
CA GLN A 126 -2.53 -16.07 -23.20
C GLN A 126 -3.96 -15.73 -22.83
N GLU A 127 -4.82 -15.55 -23.84
CA GLU A 127 -6.26 -15.59 -23.64
C GLU A 127 -6.56 -16.76 -22.71
N PRO A 128 -7.49 -16.63 -21.76
CA PRO A 128 -7.81 -17.70 -20.85
C PRO A 128 -8.32 -18.91 -21.64
N THR A 129 -7.40 -19.77 -22.05
CA THR A 129 -7.76 -21.13 -22.42
C THR A 129 -8.38 -21.74 -21.17
N GLN A 130 -9.69 -21.93 -21.26
CA GLN A 130 -10.46 -22.76 -20.35
C GLN A 130 -9.90 -24.19 -20.41
N GLU A 131 -8.85 -24.46 -19.65
CA GLU A 131 -8.47 -25.83 -19.27
C GLU A 131 -7.26 -25.77 -18.36
N GLN A 132 -7.52 -25.90 -17.10
CA GLN A 132 -6.83 -26.57 -15.99
C GLN A 132 -7.04 -25.80 -14.68
N GLY A 133 -7.83 -26.42 -13.81
CA GLY A 133 -8.32 -25.97 -12.54
C GLY A 133 -7.26 -25.62 -11.49
N ASP A 134 -6.72 -24.43 -11.57
CA ASP A 134 -6.15 -23.72 -10.43
C ASP A 134 -6.99 -22.45 -10.29
N SER A 135 -8.19 -22.60 -9.73
CA SER A 135 -9.11 -21.48 -9.54
C SER A 135 -8.49 -20.53 -8.52
N PHE A 136 -8.22 -19.29 -8.96
CA PHE A 136 -7.83 -18.22 -8.05
C PHE A 136 -8.86 -18.08 -6.93
N ASP A 137 -8.45 -18.37 -5.69
CA ASP A 137 -9.31 -18.26 -4.52
C ASP A 137 -9.56 -16.77 -4.20
N ARG A 138 -10.81 -16.35 -4.41
CA ARG A 138 -11.34 -15.03 -4.09
C ARG A 138 -12.49 -15.07 -3.09
N SER A 139 -12.63 -16.16 -2.34
CA SER A 139 -13.77 -16.42 -1.45
C SER A 139 -14.07 -15.29 -0.46
N HIS A 140 -13.03 -14.55 -0.06
CA HIS A 140 -13.16 -13.41 0.86
C HIS A 140 -13.38 -12.05 0.15
N ILE A 141 -13.37 -12.00 -1.20
CA ILE A 141 -13.50 -10.76 -1.95
C ILE A 141 -14.84 -10.72 -2.68
N ILE A 142 -15.70 -9.81 -2.24
CA ILE A 142 -17.06 -9.65 -2.76
C ILE A 142 -17.09 -8.46 -3.71
N GLY A 143 -17.62 -8.70 -4.90
CA GLY A 143 -17.80 -7.70 -5.95
C GLY A 143 -17.68 -8.31 -7.34
N ARG A 144 -18.16 -7.55 -8.33
CA ARG A 144 -18.17 -7.91 -9.76
C ARG A 144 -17.87 -6.73 -10.68
N SER A 145 -17.60 -5.58 -10.11
CA SER A 145 -17.26 -4.37 -10.87
C SER A 145 -16.02 -4.60 -11.73
N GLN A 146 -16.00 -3.99 -12.91
CA GLN A 146 -14.87 -4.14 -13.84
C GLN A 146 -13.55 -3.74 -13.20
N GLY A 147 -13.51 -2.60 -12.49
CA GLY A 147 -12.31 -2.15 -11.81
C GLY A 147 -11.79 -3.12 -10.76
N LEU A 148 -12.68 -3.83 -10.03
CA LEU A 148 -12.27 -4.89 -9.12
C LEU A 148 -11.78 -6.13 -9.88
N MET A 149 -12.44 -6.51 -10.97
CA MET A 149 -12.04 -7.66 -11.79
C MET A 149 -10.66 -7.46 -12.41
N ASP A 150 -10.34 -6.25 -12.86
CA ASP A 150 -9.02 -5.92 -13.39
C ASP A 150 -7.91 -6.05 -12.31
N VAL A 151 -8.21 -5.63 -11.08
CA VAL A 151 -7.35 -5.87 -9.92
C VAL A 151 -7.17 -7.36 -9.68
N LEU A 152 -8.26 -8.14 -9.63
CA LEU A 152 -8.22 -9.58 -9.40
C LEU A 152 -7.44 -10.33 -10.49
N ASN A 153 -7.61 -9.96 -11.74
CA ASN A 153 -6.84 -10.51 -12.86
C ASN A 153 -5.34 -10.22 -12.73
N THR A 154 -5.01 -9.01 -12.29
CA THR A 154 -3.61 -8.62 -12.03
C THR A 154 -3.01 -9.46 -10.91
N ILE A 155 -3.70 -9.55 -9.75
CA ILE A 155 -3.17 -10.31 -8.60
C ILE A 155 -3.13 -11.80 -8.88
N ALA A 156 -4.03 -12.38 -9.69
CA ALA A 156 -3.98 -13.78 -10.07
C ALA A 156 -2.68 -14.14 -10.81
N ARG A 157 -2.20 -13.24 -11.69
CA ARG A 157 -0.92 -13.41 -12.39
C ARG A 157 0.28 -13.29 -11.44
N ILE A 158 0.27 -12.26 -10.57
CA ILE A 158 1.42 -11.96 -9.71
C ILE A 158 1.46 -12.83 -8.44
N ALA A 159 0.34 -13.43 -8.02
CA ALA A 159 0.28 -14.25 -6.81
C ALA A 159 1.30 -15.39 -6.83
N LYS A 160 1.46 -16.05 -7.97
CA LYS A 160 2.41 -17.18 -8.16
C LYS A 160 3.90 -16.76 -8.14
N THR A 161 4.19 -15.46 -8.21
CA THR A 161 5.57 -14.92 -8.17
C THR A 161 5.98 -14.53 -6.75
N ASN A 162 7.29 -14.28 -6.53
CA ASN A 162 7.80 -13.70 -5.30
C ASN A 162 7.96 -12.16 -5.38
N ALA A 163 7.33 -11.52 -6.37
CA ALA A 163 7.37 -10.07 -6.57
C ALA A 163 6.87 -9.31 -5.33
N SER A 164 7.54 -8.22 -4.99
CA SER A 164 7.03 -7.24 -4.02
C SER A 164 5.85 -6.51 -4.61
N VAL A 165 4.76 -6.39 -3.85
CA VAL A 165 3.52 -5.75 -4.31
C VAL A 165 3.19 -4.57 -3.40
N LEU A 166 2.95 -3.42 -4.00
CA LEU A 166 2.42 -2.23 -3.32
C LEU A 166 0.93 -2.06 -3.65
N ILE A 167 0.07 -2.19 -2.65
CA ILE A 167 -1.36 -2.00 -2.78
C ILE A 167 -1.69 -0.56 -2.38
N THR A 168 -2.22 0.22 -3.32
CA THR A 168 -2.63 1.60 -3.08
C THR A 168 -4.15 1.74 -3.13
N GLY A 169 -4.69 2.66 -2.36
CA GLY A 169 -6.12 2.95 -2.33
C GLY A 169 -6.55 3.60 -1.03
N GLU A 170 -7.70 4.23 -1.04
CA GLU A 170 -8.26 4.91 0.12
C GLU A 170 -8.42 3.99 1.34
N SER A 171 -8.53 4.59 2.52
CA SER A 171 -8.82 3.82 3.74
C SER A 171 -10.17 3.09 3.61
N GLY A 172 -10.23 1.85 4.09
CA GLY A 172 -11.46 1.05 4.06
C GLY A 172 -11.84 0.43 2.71
N THR A 173 -10.97 0.47 1.67
CA THR A 173 -11.22 -0.15 0.35
C THR A 173 -11.06 -1.66 0.32
N GLY A 174 -10.40 -2.26 1.34
CA GLY A 174 -10.16 -3.71 1.42
C GLY A 174 -8.75 -4.14 1.03
N LYS A 175 -7.74 -3.28 1.16
CA LYS A 175 -6.32 -3.58 0.84
C LYS A 175 -5.80 -4.84 1.51
N GLU A 176 -6.19 -5.07 2.75
CA GLU A 176 -5.81 -6.26 3.53
C GLU A 176 -6.33 -7.56 2.91
N LEU A 177 -7.59 -7.58 2.44
CA LEU A 177 -8.18 -8.74 1.77
C LEU A 177 -7.46 -9.08 0.45
N ILE A 178 -7.00 -8.07 -0.28
CA ILE A 178 -6.18 -8.26 -1.48
C ILE A 178 -4.81 -8.85 -1.12
N ALA A 179 -4.19 -8.40 -0.03
CA ALA A 179 -2.91 -8.96 0.43
C ALA A 179 -3.08 -10.44 0.86
N GLU A 180 -4.15 -10.78 1.55
CA GLU A 180 -4.50 -12.17 1.88
C GLU A 180 -4.72 -13.01 0.62
N ALA A 181 -5.47 -12.50 -0.37
CA ALA A 181 -5.70 -13.21 -1.63
C ALA A 181 -4.40 -13.47 -2.40
N ILE A 182 -3.46 -12.49 -2.41
CA ILE A 182 -2.13 -12.70 -2.99
C ILE A 182 -1.38 -13.83 -2.27
N HIS A 183 -1.45 -13.89 -0.94
CA HIS A 183 -0.78 -14.93 -0.16
C HIS A 183 -1.39 -16.32 -0.38
N ILE A 184 -2.71 -16.45 -0.26
CA ILE A 184 -3.44 -17.72 -0.38
C ILE A 184 -3.23 -18.36 -1.76
N ASN A 185 -3.12 -17.53 -2.81
CA ASN A 185 -2.89 -17.99 -4.18
C ASN A 185 -1.41 -18.06 -4.57
N SER A 186 -0.49 -17.95 -3.60
CA SER A 186 0.95 -17.98 -3.85
C SER A 186 1.56 -19.37 -3.57
N GLN A 187 2.79 -19.56 -4.02
CA GLN A 187 3.59 -20.73 -3.65
C GLN A 187 3.86 -20.82 -2.13
N ARG A 188 3.63 -19.71 -1.40
CA ARG A 188 3.82 -19.59 0.05
C ARG A 188 2.52 -19.72 0.86
N ALA A 189 1.42 -20.15 0.23
CA ALA A 189 0.09 -20.26 0.86
C ALA A 189 0.07 -21.15 2.13
N LYS A 190 0.96 -22.15 2.21
CA LYS A 190 1.09 -23.05 3.37
C LYS A 190 2.02 -22.51 4.47
N HIS A 191 2.65 -21.35 4.25
CA HIS A 191 3.57 -20.70 5.16
C HIS A 191 2.90 -19.52 5.88
N PRO A 192 3.53 -18.93 6.92
CA PRO A 192 2.92 -17.86 7.67
C PRO A 192 2.57 -16.62 6.82
N PHE A 193 1.39 -16.05 7.09
CA PHE A 193 1.00 -14.70 6.65
C PHE A 193 1.02 -13.79 7.86
N VAL A 194 2.02 -12.93 7.97
CA VAL A 194 2.23 -12.07 9.14
C VAL A 194 1.88 -10.63 8.79
N LYS A 195 0.92 -10.05 9.52
CA LYS A 195 0.45 -8.68 9.34
C LYS A 195 1.19 -7.72 10.27
N GLY A 196 1.68 -6.60 9.75
CA GLY A 196 2.25 -5.48 10.49
C GLY A 196 1.53 -4.19 10.11
N ASN A 197 0.84 -3.57 11.06
CA ASN A 197 0.33 -2.21 10.87
C ASN A 197 1.41 -1.23 11.34
N LEU A 198 1.84 -0.34 10.46
CA LEU A 198 2.91 0.63 10.70
C LEU A 198 2.38 2.04 11.01
N GLY A 199 1.04 2.23 10.94
CA GLY A 199 0.40 3.51 11.22
C GLY A 199 0.55 3.95 12.67
N GLY A 200 1.13 5.14 12.89
CA GLY A 200 1.26 5.74 14.22
C GLY A 200 2.17 4.99 15.20
N ILE A 201 3.00 4.04 14.72
CA ILE A 201 3.91 3.27 15.58
C ILE A 201 5.15 4.09 15.94
N SER A 202 5.49 4.17 17.23
CA SER A 202 6.75 4.82 17.66
C SER A 202 7.97 4.01 17.21
N GLN A 203 9.12 4.66 17.07
CA GLN A 203 10.37 4.00 16.64
C GLN A 203 10.75 2.81 17.53
N SER A 204 10.70 2.96 18.83
CA SER A 204 11.04 1.88 19.79
C SER A 204 10.10 0.70 19.68
N LEU A 205 8.80 0.96 19.50
CA LEU A 205 7.80 -0.07 19.33
C LEU A 205 7.94 -0.77 17.98
N PHE A 206 8.25 -0.02 16.90
CA PHE A 206 8.53 -0.57 15.59
C PHE A 206 9.68 -1.58 15.65
N GLU A 207 10.81 -1.21 16.26
CA GLU A 207 11.96 -2.09 16.35
C GLU A 207 11.64 -3.36 17.13
N SER A 208 11.02 -3.22 18.30
CA SER A 208 10.60 -4.34 19.13
C SER A 208 9.59 -5.26 18.44
N GLU A 209 8.62 -4.71 17.70
CA GLU A 209 7.64 -5.52 16.98
C GLU A 209 8.20 -6.20 15.74
N MET A 210 8.97 -5.47 14.93
CA MET A 210 9.45 -5.98 13.65
C MET A 210 10.63 -6.94 13.80
N PHE A 211 11.59 -6.60 14.67
CA PHE A 211 12.81 -7.38 14.84
C PHE A 211 12.81 -8.28 16.07
N GLY A 212 11.95 -8.00 17.03
CA GLY A 212 11.92 -8.66 18.33
C GLY A 212 12.97 -8.10 19.30
N HIS A 213 12.94 -8.57 20.54
CA HIS A 213 13.90 -8.17 21.58
C HIS A 213 14.22 -9.30 22.54
N LYS A 214 15.40 -9.23 23.14
CA LYS A 214 15.81 -10.04 24.27
C LYS A 214 15.41 -9.35 25.57
N LYS A 215 15.16 -10.16 26.60
CA LYS A 215 14.93 -9.66 27.97
C LYS A 215 16.08 -8.74 28.38
N GLY A 216 15.75 -7.54 28.86
CA GLY A 216 16.73 -6.53 29.27
C GLY A 216 17.29 -5.67 28.13
N ALA A 217 16.82 -5.79 26.89
CA ALA A 217 17.28 -4.96 25.76
C ALA A 217 16.95 -3.47 25.93
N PHE A 218 15.90 -3.16 26.69
CA PHE A 218 15.49 -1.80 27.11
C PHE A 218 14.71 -1.88 28.43
N THR A 219 14.43 -0.74 29.06
CA THR A 219 13.86 -0.65 30.42
C THR A 219 12.62 -1.51 30.66
N ASP A 220 11.74 -1.63 29.65
CA ASP A 220 10.47 -2.37 29.75
C ASP A 220 10.53 -3.78 29.14
N ALA A 221 11.70 -4.24 28.70
CA ALA A 221 11.88 -5.58 28.13
C ALA A 221 11.89 -6.67 29.21
N SER A 222 10.73 -7.01 29.73
CA SER A 222 10.57 -8.00 30.82
C SER A 222 10.72 -9.46 30.37
N ALA A 223 10.51 -9.74 29.07
CA ALA A 223 10.60 -11.08 28.46
C ALA A 223 11.19 -11.00 27.06
N ASP A 224 11.61 -12.16 26.49
CA ASP A 224 11.97 -12.25 25.08
C ASP A 224 10.72 -12.09 24.19
N ARG A 225 10.86 -11.37 23.06
CA ARG A 225 9.80 -11.24 22.04
C ARG A 225 10.33 -11.63 20.67
N ILE A 226 9.61 -12.49 19.97
CA ILE A 226 9.87 -12.85 18.58
C ILE A 226 9.33 -11.72 17.66
N GLY A 227 10.17 -11.24 16.74
CA GLY A 227 9.80 -10.20 15.79
C GLY A 227 8.99 -10.72 14.61
N ARG A 228 8.26 -9.80 13.94
CA ARG A 228 7.41 -10.15 12.79
C ARG A 228 8.22 -10.68 11.59
N PHE A 229 9.46 -10.21 11.38
CA PHE A 229 10.34 -10.75 10.34
C PHE A 229 10.71 -12.21 10.58
N GLU A 230 10.97 -12.58 11.82
CA GLU A 230 11.25 -13.97 12.19
C GLU A 230 9.99 -14.85 12.03
N MET A 231 8.83 -14.35 12.46
CA MET A 231 7.54 -15.04 12.31
C MET A 231 7.15 -15.25 10.85
N ALA A 232 7.48 -14.30 9.96
CA ALA A 232 7.16 -14.34 8.54
C ALA A 232 8.12 -15.18 7.70
N ASN A 233 9.17 -15.75 8.32
CA ASN A 233 10.20 -16.49 7.59
C ASN A 233 9.61 -17.62 6.74
N LYS A 234 10.05 -17.73 5.48
CA LYS A 234 9.51 -18.57 4.39
C LYS A 234 8.09 -18.22 3.94
N GLY A 235 7.43 -17.29 4.60
CA GLY A 235 6.05 -16.86 4.33
C GLY A 235 5.97 -15.50 3.64
N THR A 236 4.90 -14.78 3.97
CA THR A 236 4.62 -13.43 3.46
C THR A 236 4.45 -12.47 4.63
N ILE A 237 5.12 -11.32 4.55
CA ILE A 237 4.86 -10.20 5.46
C ILE A 237 3.99 -9.16 4.75
N PHE A 238 2.92 -8.75 5.42
CA PHE A 238 2.04 -7.66 4.98
C PHE A 238 2.29 -6.43 5.84
N LEU A 239 2.73 -5.34 5.21
CA LEU A 239 3.07 -4.07 5.85
C LEU A 239 1.99 -3.05 5.49
N ASP A 240 1.03 -2.84 6.40
CA ASP A 240 -0.04 -1.86 6.20
C ASP A 240 0.38 -0.47 6.68
N GLU A 241 -0.16 0.56 6.02
CA GLU A 241 0.12 1.97 6.29
C GLU A 241 1.62 2.33 6.23
N ILE A 242 2.33 1.76 5.21
CA ILE A 242 3.77 1.96 5.04
C ILE A 242 4.16 3.43 4.88
N GLY A 243 3.24 4.28 4.40
CA GLY A 243 3.45 5.73 4.23
C GLY A 243 3.63 6.48 5.55
N ASP A 244 3.10 5.95 6.65
CA ASP A 244 3.15 6.60 7.96
C ASP A 244 4.43 6.29 8.74
N LEU A 245 5.35 5.52 8.12
CA LEU A 245 6.57 5.07 8.78
C LEU A 245 7.59 6.19 8.94
N ASP A 246 8.10 6.38 10.15
CA ASP A 246 9.15 7.34 10.47
C ASP A 246 10.40 7.15 9.58
N PRO A 247 11.09 8.23 9.15
CA PRO A 247 12.29 8.14 8.32
C PRO A 247 13.40 7.24 8.90
N SER A 248 13.57 7.23 10.23
CA SER A 248 14.54 6.35 10.91
C SER A 248 14.18 4.86 10.77
N CYS A 249 12.88 4.53 10.83
CA CYS A 249 12.37 3.18 10.65
C CYS A 249 12.45 2.74 9.19
N GLN A 250 12.28 3.67 8.22
CA GLN A 250 12.44 3.39 6.79
C GLN A 250 13.84 2.87 6.47
N VAL A 251 14.90 3.44 7.09
CA VAL A 251 16.30 2.97 6.91
C VAL A 251 16.47 1.53 7.38
N LYS A 252 15.90 1.18 8.55
CA LYS A 252 16.02 -0.17 9.11
C LYS A 252 15.24 -1.19 8.29
N LEU A 253 14.03 -0.82 7.87
CA LEU A 253 13.23 -1.65 6.98
C LEU A 253 13.95 -1.93 5.67
N LEU A 254 14.52 -0.89 5.04
CA LEU A 254 15.26 -1.03 3.78
C LEU A 254 16.41 -2.04 3.89
N ARG A 255 17.21 -1.96 4.98
CA ARG A 255 18.31 -2.92 5.20
C ARG A 255 17.83 -4.36 5.20
N VAL A 256 16.74 -4.65 5.95
CA VAL A 256 16.20 -6.01 5.98
C VAL A 256 15.72 -6.47 4.60
N LEU A 257 15.06 -5.58 3.85
CA LEU A 257 14.57 -5.92 2.51
C LEU A 257 15.70 -6.10 1.49
N GLN A 258 16.83 -5.43 1.67
CA GLN A 258 18.00 -5.56 0.79
C GLN A 258 18.83 -6.80 1.13
N ASP A 259 19.22 -6.93 2.39
CA ASP A 259 20.20 -7.92 2.85
C ASP A 259 19.55 -9.27 3.21
N GLN A 260 18.24 -9.30 3.36
CA GLN A 260 17.47 -10.43 3.88
C GLN A 260 17.99 -10.91 5.24
N THR A 261 18.48 -9.95 6.03
CA THR A 261 18.99 -10.18 7.38
C THR A 261 18.52 -9.09 8.33
N PHE A 262 18.36 -9.43 9.59
CA PHE A 262 18.04 -8.51 10.67
C PHE A 262 18.71 -8.93 11.98
N GLU A 263 18.77 -8.01 12.93
CA GLU A 263 19.25 -8.27 14.29
C GLU A 263 18.11 -8.06 15.28
N VAL A 264 18.07 -8.93 16.29
CA VAL A 264 17.11 -8.80 17.41
C VAL A 264 17.66 -7.79 18.40
N LEU A 265 16.83 -6.90 18.93
CA LEU A 265 17.30 -5.93 19.93
C LEU A 265 17.90 -6.65 21.14
N GLY A 266 19.11 -6.26 21.51
CA GLY A 266 19.89 -6.92 22.56
C GLY A 266 20.64 -8.20 22.12
N ASP A 267 20.65 -8.52 20.83
CA ASP A 267 21.43 -9.61 20.25
C ASP A 267 22.06 -9.13 18.91
N SER A 268 23.38 -9.06 18.85
CA SER A 268 24.11 -8.57 17.65
C SER A 268 24.31 -9.63 16.57
N ARG A 269 23.76 -10.84 16.73
CA ARG A 269 23.88 -11.91 15.73
C ARG A 269 22.88 -11.69 14.60
N PRO A 270 23.36 -11.55 13.33
CA PRO A 270 22.45 -11.39 12.19
C PRO A 270 21.68 -12.68 11.94
N ARG A 271 20.36 -12.54 11.75
CA ARG A 271 19.43 -13.61 11.40
C ARG A 271 18.98 -13.46 9.96
N LYS A 272 19.06 -14.55 9.19
CA LYS A 272 18.55 -14.57 7.81
C LYS A 272 17.03 -14.73 7.79
N THR A 273 16.38 -14.07 6.84
CA THR A 273 14.95 -14.23 6.59
C THR A 273 14.70 -14.38 5.10
N ASP A 274 13.80 -15.28 4.72
CA ASP A 274 13.27 -15.43 3.36
C ASP A 274 11.79 -15.09 3.38
N ILE A 275 11.44 -13.88 2.96
CA ILE A 275 10.09 -13.36 3.02
C ILE A 275 9.64 -12.79 1.68
N ARG A 276 8.35 -12.96 1.36
CA ARG A 276 7.67 -12.16 0.36
C ARG A 276 7.07 -10.93 1.01
N VAL A 277 7.23 -9.77 0.39
CA VAL A 277 6.74 -8.49 0.91
C VAL A 277 5.50 -8.05 0.12
N VAL A 278 4.43 -7.76 0.84
CA VAL A 278 3.24 -7.07 0.34
C VAL A 278 3.04 -5.85 1.22
N SER A 279 3.01 -4.67 0.62
CA SER A 279 2.83 -3.40 1.35
C SER A 279 1.53 -2.73 0.95
N ALA A 280 0.93 -1.96 1.86
CA ALA A 280 -0.26 -1.18 1.56
C ALA A 280 -0.15 0.24 2.10
N THR A 281 -0.78 1.19 1.41
CA THR A 281 -0.88 2.59 1.86
C THR A 281 -2.08 3.29 1.24
N ASN A 282 -2.58 4.30 1.91
CA ASN A 282 -3.51 5.30 1.38
C ASN A 282 -2.80 6.60 0.96
N ALA A 283 -1.50 6.75 1.31
CA ALA A 283 -0.70 7.92 0.97
C ALA A 283 -0.15 7.87 -0.45
N ASP A 284 0.10 9.03 -1.04
CA ASP A 284 0.83 9.15 -2.30
C ASP A 284 2.35 9.12 -2.02
N LEU A 285 2.92 7.91 -2.04
CA LEU A 285 4.35 7.73 -1.79
C LEU A 285 5.24 8.47 -2.80
N ARG A 286 4.79 8.65 -4.06
CA ARG A 286 5.58 9.40 -5.05
C ARG A 286 5.70 10.87 -4.67
N LYS A 287 4.60 11.46 -4.20
CA LYS A 287 4.61 12.83 -3.67
C LYS A 287 5.52 12.93 -2.44
N MET A 288 5.41 11.98 -1.52
CA MET A 288 6.24 11.92 -0.30
C MET A 288 7.73 11.77 -0.60
N VAL A 289 8.11 11.03 -1.65
CA VAL A 289 9.49 10.94 -2.14
C VAL A 289 9.96 12.31 -2.63
N GLY A 290 9.14 13.02 -3.42
CA GLY A 290 9.45 14.38 -3.85
C GLY A 290 9.62 15.38 -2.70
N GLU A 291 8.85 15.22 -1.63
CA GLU A 291 8.91 16.02 -0.39
C GLU A 291 10.00 15.53 0.59
N ARG A 292 10.73 14.46 0.26
CA ARG A 292 11.78 13.83 1.09
C ARG A 292 11.28 13.30 2.45
N THR A 293 9.99 13.04 2.59
CA THR A 293 9.39 12.42 3.78
C THR A 293 9.37 10.90 3.68
N PHE A 294 9.48 10.35 2.47
CA PHE A 294 9.65 8.92 2.21
C PHE A 294 10.91 8.70 1.37
N ARG A 295 11.71 7.67 1.71
CA ARG A 295 12.95 7.36 1.00
C ARG A 295 12.66 6.75 -0.36
N GLU A 296 13.32 7.26 -1.36
CA GLU A 296 13.19 6.81 -2.75
C GLU A 296 13.66 5.35 -2.94
N ASP A 297 14.77 4.97 -2.29
CA ASP A 297 15.32 3.61 -2.34
C ASP A 297 14.36 2.57 -1.74
N LEU A 298 13.70 2.90 -0.62
CA LEU A 298 12.69 2.05 -0.03
C LEU A 298 11.45 1.94 -0.94
N PHE A 299 11.02 3.06 -1.52
CA PHE A 299 9.87 3.07 -2.46
C PHE A 299 10.07 2.07 -3.59
N TYR A 300 11.21 2.10 -4.28
CA TYR A 300 11.47 1.15 -5.37
C TYR A 300 11.64 -0.29 -4.88
N ARG A 301 12.10 -0.50 -3.66
CA ARG A 301 12.24 -1.84 -3.10
C ARG A 301 10.93 -2.53 -2.80
N ILE A 302 9.92 -1.78 -2.35
CA ILE A 302 8.58 -2.30 -2.03
C ILE A 302 7.63 -2.25 -3.22
N ASN A 303 7.93 -1.46 -4.24
CA ASN A 303 7.04 -1.15 -5.36
C ASN A 303 7.56 -1.72 -6.68
N LEU A 304 7.73 -3.04 -6.76
CA LEU A 304 7.96 -3.69 -8.05
C LEU A 304 6.67 -3.71 -8.87
N ILE A 305 5.55 -3.98 -8.23
CA ILE A 305 4.23 -3.99 -8.87
C ILE A 305 3.26 -3.18 -8.01
N THR A 306 2.63 -2.16 -8.62
CA THR A 306 1.55 -1.40 -7.97
C THR A 306 0.19 -1.98 -8.34
N VAL A 307 -0.64 -2.22 -7.33
CA VAL A 307 -2.05 -2.59 -7.47
C VAL A 307 -2.91 -1.51 -6.84
N LYS A 308 -3.69 -0.79 -7.67
CA LYS A 308 -4.57 0.28 -7.20
C LYS A 308 -5.99 -0.23 -7.00
N LEU A 309 -6.51 -0.18 -5.77
CA LEU A 309 -7.89 -0.51 -5.48
C LEU A 309 -8.79 0.70 -5.76
N PRO A 310 -9.89 0.49 -6.52
CA PRO A 310 -10.87 1.54 -6.73
C PRO A 310 -11.62 1.87 -5.43
N ALA A 311 -11.97 3.14 -5.25
CA ALA A 311 -12.85 3.57 -4.18
C ALA A 311 -14.27 2.98 -4.36
N LEU A 312 -15.03 2.84 -3.27
CA LEU A 312 -16.36 2.23 -3.33
C LEU A 312 -17.33 3.00 -4.24
N ARG A 313 -17.21 4.33 -4.30
CA ARG A 313 -17.97 5.20 -5.21
C ARG A 313 -17.69 4.96 -6.70
N GLU A 314 -16.55 4.35 -7.03
CA GLU A 314 -16.15 3.98 -8.41
C GLU A 314 -16.64 2.57 -8.79
N ARG A 315 -17.16 1.79 -7.81
CA ARG A 315 -17.70 0.44 -7.98
C ARG A 315 -19.07 0.28 -7.33
N ARG A 316 -19.98 1.21 -7.63
CA ARG A 316 -21.32 1.28 -7.03
C ARG A 316 -22.15 0.02 -7.21
N GLU A 317 -21.92 -0.74 -8.28
CA GLU A 317 -22.58 -2.02 -8.55
C GLU A 317 -22.24 -3.14 -7.55
N ASP A 318 -21.14 -2.97 -6.77
CA ASP A 318 -20.76 -3.90 -5.72
C ASP A 318 -21.48 -3.61 -4.39
N ILE A 319 -22.02 -2.38 -4.20
CA ILE A 319 -22.64 -1.95 -2.94
C ILE A 319 -23.81 -2.85 -2.52
N PRO A 320 -24.77 -3.21 -3.40
CA PRO A 320 -25.85 -4.11 -3.02
C PRO A 320 -25.37 -5.50 -2.58
N LEU A 321 -24.31 -6.01 -3.21
CA LEU A 321 -23.73 -7.32 -2.86
C LEU A 321 -23.07 -7.27 -1.48
N LEU A 322 -22.28 -6.23 -1.24
CA LEU A 322 -21.60 -5.99 0.03
C LEU A 322 -22.61 -5.77 1.17
N ALA A 323 -23.66 -4.97 0.94
CA ALA A 323 -24.70 -4.72 1.94
C ALA A 323 -25.37 -6.01 2.39
N ARG A 324 -25.79 -6.86 1.43
CA ARG A 324 -26.41 -8.16 1.72
C ARG A 324 -25.45 -9.08 2.48
N HIS A 325 -24.19 -9.14 2.06
CA HIS A 325 -23.18 -9.94 2.76
C HIS A 325 -23.00 -9.49 4.22
N PHE A 326 -22.95 -8.19 4.50
CA PHE A 326 -22.84 -7.69 5.86
C PHE A 326 -24.07 -8.00 6.70
N ALA A 327 -25.27 -7.92 6.11
CA ALA A 327 -26.51 -8.31 6.79
C ALA A 327 -26.55 -9.80 7.12
N ASP A 328 -26.20 -10.68 6.16
CA ASP A 328 -26.12 -12.12 6.38
C ASP A 328 -25.10 -12.46 7.47
N ARG A 329 -23.92 -11.83 7.42
CA ARG A 329 -22.87 -12.01 8.44
C ARG A 329 -23.32 -11.54 9.82
N GLN A 330 -24.02 -10.41 9.90
CA GLN A 330 -24.55 -9.87 11.15
C GLN A 330 -25.61 -10.81 11.75
N ALA A 331 -26.50 -11.37 10.91
CA ALA A 331 -27.50 -12.36 11.33
C ALA A 331 -26.84 -13.60 11.95
N VAL A 332 -25.82 -14.14 11.29
CA VAL A 332 -25.09 -15.32 11.76
C VAL A 332 -24.33 -15.03 13.06
N THR A 333 -23.63 -13.89 13.13
CA THR A 333 -22.76 -13.55 14.29
C THR A 333 -23.57 -13.27 15.55
N ASN A 334 -24.74 -12.63 15.44
CA ASN A 334 -25.55 -12.23 16.58
C ASN A 334 -26.81 -13.13 16.79
N GLY A 335 -26.98 -14.18 15.99
CA GLY A 335 -28.18 -15.03 16.08
C GLY A 335 -29.48 -14.30 15.73
N LEU A 336 -29.41 -13.24 14.91
CA LEU A 336 -30.55 -12.45 14.50
C LEU A 336 -31.26 -13.09 13.28
N PRO A 337 -32.56 -12.84 13.08
CA PRO A 337 -33.22 -13.20 11.85
C PRO A 337 -32.57 -12.50 10.65
N ARG A 338 -32.64 -13.12 9.48
CA ARG A 338 -32.18 -12.49 8.23
C ARG A 338 -32.94 -11.20 7.99
N THR A 339 -32.20 -10.15 7.66
CA THR A 339 -32.75 -8.85 7.30
C THR A 339 -32.65 -8.66 5.79
N GLU A 340 -33.76 -8.29 5.18
CA GLU A 340 -33.86 -7.99 3.75
C GLU A 340 -33.83 -6.47 3.51
N PHE A 341 -33.49 -6.09 2.29
CA PHE A 341 -33.44 -4.68 1.86
C PHE A 341 -34.48 -4.45 0.77
N SER A 342 -35.27 -3.39 0.90
CA SER A 342 -36.13 -2.91 -0.18
C SER A 342 -35.31 -2.45 -1.39
N ALA A 343 -35.92 -2.36 -2.55
CA ALA A 343 -35.27 -1.81 -3.75
C ALA A 343 -34.79 -0.36 -3.52
N ASP A 344 -35.61 0.44 -2.83
CA ASP A 344 -35.29 1.83 -2.48
C ASP A 344 -34.10 1.93 -1.53
N ALA A 345 -33.99 1.03 -0.55
CA ALA A 345 -32.85 0.95 0.35
C ALA A 345 -31.54 0.70 -0.41
N LEU A 346 -31.52 -0.28 -1.32
CA LEU A 346 -30.34 -0.59 -2.13
C LEU A 346 -29.98 0.54 -3.08
N GLN A 347 -30.98 1.24 -3.64
CA GLN A 347 -30.76 2.40 -4.48
C GLN A 347 -30.20 3.58 -3.67
N PHE A 348 -30.73 3.84 -2.48
CA PHE A 348 -30.22 4.84 -1.56
C PHE A 348 -28.75 4.57 -1.21
N LEU A 349 -28.43 3.37 -0.75
CA LEU A 349 -27.06 2.95 -0.43
C LEU A 349 -26.11 3.14 -1.62
N SER A 350 -26.54 2.82 -2.85
CA SER A 350 -25.70 2.94 -4.05
C SER A 350 -25.39 4.40 -4.45
N ARG A 351 -26.12 5.38 -3.93
CA ARG A 351 -25.91 6.82 -4.23
C ARG A 351 -24.97 7.52 -3.26
N LEU A 352 -24.74 6.95 -2.08
CA LEU A 352 -23.91 7.56 -1.05
C LEU A 352 -22.44 7.62 -1.45
N PRO A 353 -21.68 8.65 -1.02
CA PRO A 353 -20.29 8.89 -1.45
C PRO A 353 -19.27 7.99 -0.78
N TYR A 354 -19.54 7.49 0.42
CA TYR A 354 -18.65 6.61 1.22
C TYR A 354 -17.18 7.05 1.29
N PRO A 355 -16.82 8.17 1.90
CA PRO A 355 -15.43 8.54 2.11
C PRO A 355 -14.64 7.50 2.93
N GLY A 356 -15.31 6.75 3.82
CA GLY A 356 -14.76 5.60 4.55
C GLY A 356 -14.90 4.25 3.83
N ASN A 357 -15.32 4.27 2.55
CA ASN A 357 -15.43 3.09 1.67
C ASN A 357 -16.23 1.91 2.27
N ILE A 358 -15.74 0.69 2.13
CA ILE A 358 -16.41 -0.54 2.61
C ILE A 358 -16.55 -0.52 4.14
N ARG A 359 -15.59 0.06 4.86
CA ARG A 359 -15.66 0.18 6.34
C ARG A 359 -16.86 1.01 6.76
N GLU A 360 -17.13 2.11 6.08
CA GLU A 360 -18.28 2.97 6.33
C GLU A 360 -19.59 2.28 5.96
N LEU A 361 -19.68 1.68 4.77
CA LEU A 361 -20.84 0.89 4.35
C LEU A 361 -21.16 -0.22 5.37
N LYS A 362 -20.15 -0.97 5.79
CA LYS A 362 -20.32 -2.03 6.81
C LYS A 362 -20.91 -1.47 8.10
N ASN A 363 -20.33 -0.40 8.63
CA ASN A 363 -20.78 0.21 9.87
C ASN A 363 -22.22 0.75 9.75
N LEU A 364 -22.57 1.35 8.60
CA LEU A 364 -23.91 1.84 8.33
C LEU A 364 -24.92 0.68 8.32
N VAL A 365 -24.64 -0.39 7.59
CA VAL A 365 -25.53 -1.57 7.51
C VAL A 365 -25.70 -2.22 8.88
N GLU A 366 -24.61 -2.50 9.58
CA GLU A 366 -24.64 -3.15 10.90
C GLU A 366 -25.40 -2.28 11.93
N ARG A 367 -25.16 -0.98 11.96
CA ARG A 367 -25.85 -0.04 12.83
C ARG A 367 -27.36 0.00 12.53
N THR A 368 -27.73 0.09 11.27
CA THR A 368 -29.13 0.17 10.86
C THR A 368 -29.88 -1.10 11.25
N ILE A 369 -29.30 -2.28 11.06
CA ILE A 369 -29.90 -3.56 11.48
C ILE A 369 -30.13 -3.57 12.99
N LEU A 370 -29.12 -3.19 13.78
CA LEU A 370 -29.20 -3.25 15.24
C LEU A 370 -30.19 -2.23 15.81
N VAL A 371 -30.29 -1.04 15.21
CA VAL A 371 -31.17 0.03 15.72
C VAL A 371 -32.62 -0.15 15.27
N SER A 372 -32.85 -0.56 14.02
CA SER A 372 -34.22 -0.68 13.49
C SER A 372 -34.94 -1.94 14.00
N GLY A 373 -34.21 -3.08 14.16
CA GLY A 373 -34.79 -4.36 14.54
C GLY A 373 -35.83 -4.92 13.55
N LYS A 374 -35.93 -4.35 12.35
CA LYS A 374 -36.91 -4.73 11.33
C LYS A 374 -36.40 -5.89 10.46
N PRO A 375 -37.27 -6.78 10.00
CA PRO A 375 -36.89 -7.83 9.06
C PRO A 375 -36.69 -7.32 7.62
N LEU A 376 -37.30 -6.16 7.27
CA LEU A 376 -37.13 -5.48 5.99
C LEU A 376 -36.75 -4.01 6.25
N LEU A 377 -35.63 -3.58 5.69
CA LEU A 377 -35.13 -2.21 5.79
C LEU A 377 -35.44 -1.42 4.53
N ASP A 378 -35.87 -0.19 4.70
CA ASP A 378 -36.12 0.78 3.63
C ASP A 378 -35.09 1.93 3.63
N ALA A 379 -35.22 2.85 2.65
CA ALA A 379 -34.30 3.97 2.52
C ALA A 379 -34.31 4.89 3.76
N SER A 380 -35.46 5.06 4.42
CA SER A 380 -35.62 5.94 5.58
C SER A 380 -34.87 5.41 6.80
N ASP A 381 -34.78 4.08 6.96
CA ASP A 381 -34.02 3.46 8.04
C ASP A 381 -32.51 3.77 7.90
N PHE A 382 -31.99 3.79 6.68
CA PHE A 382 -30.60 4.13 6.41
C PHE A 382 -30.32 5.63 6.49
N ASP A 383 -31.22 6.49 5.99
CA ASP A 383 -31.08 7.95 6.06
C ASP A 383 -31.04 8.43 7.52
N ALA A 384 -31.85 7.83 8.39
CA ALA A 384 -31.84 8.11 9.83
C ALA A 384 -30.50 7.76 10.52
N GLN A 385 -29.74 6.79 9.99
CA GLN A 385 -28.48 6.33 10.55
C GLN A 385 -27.25 6.85 9.81
N TYR A 386 -27.45 7.47 8.63
CA TYR A 386 -26.34 8.01 7.84
C TYR A 386 -25.81 9.30 8.43
N ILE A 387 -24.54 9.30 8.84
CA ILE A 387 -23.86 10.50 9.33
C ILE A 387 -23.37 11.27 8.09
N ARG A 388 -24.03 12.40 7.79
CA ARG A 388 -23.63 13.27 6.68
C ARG A 388 -22.32 13.94 7.02
N HIS A 389 -21.29 13.65 6.27
CA HIS A 389 -19.96 14.26 6.47
C HIS A 389 -19.96 15.78 6.21
N ASP A 390 -20.95 16.32 5.51
CA ASP A 390 -21.12 17.76 5.30
C ASP A 390 -21.53 18.51 6.57
N ASP A 391 -22.27 17.88 7.48
CA ASP A 391 -22.67 18.52 8.73
C ASP A 391 -21.49 18.76 9.71
N ALA A 392 -20.41 18.00 9.58
CA ALA A 392 -19.21 18.17 10.42
C ALA A 392 -18.20 19.19 9.85
N ARG A 393 -18.25 19.48 8.55
CA ARG A 393 -17.34 20.44 7.90
C ARG A 393 -17.95 21.81 7.60
N VAL A 394 -19.28 21.90 7.50
CA VAL A 394 -19.97 23.15 7.19
C VAL A 394 -20.19 23.99 8.45
N THR A 395 -20.17 23.40 9.66
CA THR A 395 -20.43 24.14 10.90
C THR A 395 -19.20 24.86 11.48
N GLU A 396 -17.97 24.53 11.10
CA GLU A 396 -16.80 25.20 11.71
C GLU A 396 -15.89 25.98 10.74
N GLY A 397 -15.88 25.68 9.46
CA GLY A 397 -14.90 26.27 8.54
C GLY A 397 -15.48 27.26 7.51
N ALA A 398 -16.68 27.02 6.99
CA ALA A 398 -17.23 27.85 5.92
C ALA A 398 -17.98 29.09 6.43
N ALA A 399 -18.50 29.04 7.67
CA ALA A 399 -19.13 30.21 8.31
C ALA A 399 -18.11 31.26 8.78
N LEU A 400 -16.82 30.89 8.90
CA LEU A 400 -15.76 31.77 9.40
C LEU A 400 -14.88 32.33 8.28
N ALA A 401 -14.91 31.77 7.08
CA ALA A 401 -14.14 32.23 5.95
C ALA A 401 -14.74 33.52 5.36
N GLY A 402 -14.14 34.66 5.70
CA GLY A 402 -14.55 35.99 5.26
C GLY A 402 -15.11 36.89 6.36
N MET A 403 -15.24 36.39 7.59
CA MET A 403 -15.65 37.18 8.74
C MET A 403 -14.42 37.78 9.47
N THR A 404 -14.59 38.99 10.01
CA THR A 404 -13.58 39.60 10.90
C THR A 404 -13.57 38.91 12.27
N LEU A 405 -12.48 39.04 13.02
CA LEU A 405 -12.39 38.51 14.38
C LEU A 405 -13.53 39.01 15.29
N ASP A 406 -13.95 40.25 15.12
CA ASP A 406 -15.06 40.83 15.86
C ASP A 406 -16.41 40.18 15.52
N GLU A 407 -16.65 39.85 14.28
CA GLU A 407 -17.86 39.12 13.84
C GLU A 407 -17.90 37.70 14.35
N ILE A 408 -16.73 37.00 14.33
CA ILE A 408 -16.60 35.63 14.87
C ILE A 408 -16.85 35.65 16.39
N GLU A 409 -16.25 36.60 17.10
CA GLU A 409 -16.43 36.74 18.56
C GLU A 409 -17.90 37.02 18.91
N ARG A 410 -18.56 37.94 18.16
CA ARG A 410 -19.96 38.24 18.31
C ARG A 410 -20.86 37.03 18.10
N GLN A 411 -20.65 36.27 17.03
CA GLN A 411 -21.45 35.10 16.71
C GLN A 411 -21.26 33.99 17.77
N THR A 412 -20.04 33.77 18.22
CA THR A 412 -19.73 32.78 19.28
C THR A 412 -20.43 33.12 20.60
N ILE A 413 -20.49 34.40 20.95
CA ILE A 413 -21.22 34.88 22.15
C ILE A 413 -22.74 34.64 22.00
N LEU A 414 -23.31 34.97 20.83
CA LEU A 414 -24.74 34.78 20.58
C LEU A 414 -25.13 33.29 20.65
N GLN A 415 -24.34 32.41 20.03
CA GLN A 415 -24.56 30.96 20.11
C GLN A 415 -24.47 30.42 21.53
N ALA A 416 -23.51 30.89 22.32
CA ALA A 416 -23.39 30.50 23.71
C ALA A 416 -24.56 31.01 24.55
N LEU A 417 -25.07 32.25 24.31
CA LEU A 417 -26.24 32.76 24.99
C LEU A 417 -27.52 31.95 24.70
N ASP A 418 -27.72 31.56 23.43
CA ASP A 418 -28.85 30.73 23.02
C ASP A 418 -28.73 29.32 23.67
N ARG A 419 -27.57 28.69 23.58
CA ARG A 419 -27.31 27.34 24.15
C ARG A 419 -27.55 27.27 25.64
N TYR A 420 -27.17 28.31 26.38
CA TYR A 420 -27.30 28.37 27.84
C TYR A 420 -28.48 29.22 28.29
N LYS A 421 -29.44 29.49 27.38
CA LYS A 421 -30.69 30.20 27.66
C LYS A 421 -30.48 31.49 28.45
N GLY A 422 -29.46 32.28 28.10
CA GLY A 422 -29.14 33.56 28.75
C GLY A 422 -28.42 33.48 30.09
N ASN A 423 -28.02 32.29 30.57
CA ASN A 423 -27.28 32.17 31.83
C ASN A 423 -25.82 32.62 31.69
N LEU A 424 -25.58 33.90 32.02
CA LEU A 424 -24.25 34.55 31.85
C LEU A 424 -23.11 33.89 32.59
N SER A 425 -23.36 33.22 33.70
CA SER A 425 -22.33 32.50 34.46
C SER A 425 -21.85 31.27 33.69
N GLN A 426 -22.79 30.52 33.11
CA GLN A 426 -22.49 29.35 32.29
C GLN A 426 -21.87 29.73 30.97
N VAL A 427 -22.35 30.80 30.33
CA VAL A 427 -21.78 31.35 29.09
C VAL A 427 -20.34 31.80 29.30
N ALA A 428 -20.03 32.53 30.37
CA ALA A 428 -18.65 32.97 30.68
C ALA A 428 -17.72 31.78 30.89
N THR A 429 -18.18 30.77 31.62
CA THR A 429 -17.41 29.54 31.84
C THR A 429 -17.16 28.78 30.54
N ALA A 430 -18.18 28.62 29.71
CA ALA A 430 -18.08 27.94 28.42
C ALA A 430 -17.14 28.63 27.43
N LEU A 431 -17.10 29.97 27.47
CA LEU A 431 -16.22 30.79 26.62
C LEU A 431 -14.81 30.99 27.21
N GLY A 432 -14.52 30.43 28.41
CA GLY A 432 -13.23 30.56 29.08
C GLY A 432 -12.89 32.00 29.50
N ILE A 433 -13.89 32.86 29.70
CA ILE A 433 -13.70 34.27 30.08
C ILE A 433 -14.37 34.60 31.42
N SER A 434 -13.90 35.68 32.04
CA SER A 434 -14.55 36.16 33.26
C SER A 434 -15.93 36.80 32.97
N ARG A 435 -16.83 36.74 33.92
CA ARG A 435 -18.15 37.34 33.76
C ARG A 435 -18.08 38.85 33.45
N ALA A 436 -17.12 39.57 34.06
CA ALA A 436 -16.88 40.98 33.77
C ALA A 436 -16.38 41.23 32.33
N ALA A 437 -15.58 40.27 31.79
CA ALA A 437 -15.13 40.32 30.42
C ALA A 437 -16.28 40.04 29.43
N LEU A 438 -17.21 39.14 29.78
CA LEU A 438 -18.39 38.88 28.98
C LEU A 438 -19.31 40.14 28.91
N TYR A 439 -19.57 40.83 30.03
CA TYR A 439 -20.37 42.06 30.03
C TYR A 439 -19.81 43.15 29.09
N ARG A 440 -18.47 43.37 29.15
CA ARG A 440 -17.81 44.32 28.25
C ARG A 440 -17.96 43.97 26.78
N ARG A 441 -17.97 42.69 26.43
CA ARG A 441 -18.19 42.22 25.06
C ARG A 441 -19.65 42.34 24.62
N LEU A 442 -20.62 42.07 25.50
CA LEU A 442 -22.05 42.28 25.24
C LEU A 442 -22.33 43.76 24.93
N GLU A 443 -21.71 44.65 25.70
CA GLU A 443 -21.83 46.11 25.47
C GLU A 443 -21.13 46.53 24.16
N LYS A 444 -19.91 46.02 23.91
CA LYS A 444 -19.16 46.29 22.66
C LYS A 444 -19.93 45.91 21.41
N TYR A 445 -20.67 44.79 21.45
CA TYR A 445 -21.42 44.28 20.28
C TYR A 445 -22.90 44.61 20.29
N ASN A 446 -23.36 45.50 21.21
CA ASN A 446 -24.78 45.90 21.36
C ASN A 446 -25.75 44.69 21.44
N ILE A 447 -25.36 43.63 22.18
CA ILE A 447 -26.20 42.45 22.38
C ILE A 447 -27.08 42.74 23.60
N THR A 448 -28.41 43.01 23.34
CA THR A 448 -29.45 43.13 24.37
C THR A 448 -29.99 41.76 24.72
N MET A 449 -30.23 41.55 26.02
CA MET A 449 -30.82 40.28 26.52
C MET A 449 -32.31 40.37 26.58
#